data_87321d7f13a2b664860d617884f03fc8
#
_entry.id   87321d7f13a2b664860d617884f03fc8
#
_cell.length_a   1.000
_cell.length_b   1.000
_cell.length_c   1.000
_cell.angle_alpha   90.00
_cell.angle_beta   90.00
_cell.angle_gamma   90.00
#
_symmetry.space_group_name_H-M   'P 1'
#
loop_
_entity.id
_entity.type
_entity.pdbx_description
1 polymer ?
#
loop_
_entity_poly.entity_id
_entity_poly.type
_entity_poly.pdbx_seq_one_letter_code
_entity_poly.pdbx_strand_id
1 'polypeptide(L)'
;MTAKRIARLVALAAATLVSATAMAQDAKPVSEAEKNYQAGGSPLAEVPMYQSTNPKAPKMTQAEFDRARQIYFERCAGCHGVLRKGATGKPLTPDVTLPKGTDYLKVFIAYGSPAGMPNWQTSGEFDEATVDLRARYIQQDPPTPPEWSLADAKNTWKVIVPPDQRPKKKMNKYNLDNIFSTTLRDTGEVALIDGDTKQIINIVKTGYAVHISRMSASGRYLFVIGRDAKINMIDLWMEKPDNVAEIRVGLEARSVDTSKFKGYEDKLAIAGAYWPPQYTIMDGNTLEPLKIVSTRGMVVGTQEYHPEPRVASIVASHYKPEFLVNVKETGKTMMVDYSNLNALKTTEIGSAPFLHDGGWDASKRYFMVAANNSNKIAAIDAKDGKLAGLTEVGKIPHPGRGANFTHPKYGPVWATGHLGDETISLIGTDPQKNKQYAFKEVAKLKGPGGGALFIKTHPKSKHLWSDAPLNPDPKVSQAVVVFDINNLDKGYVTLPIAEWAGLPDDGGAKRVTQPEYNKAGDEVWFAVWSAKDKQSALVVVDDKTLKLKSVIKDPRLITPTGHFNVYNTQHDVY
;
A
#
# COMPACT_ATOMS: atom_id res chain seq x y z
N MET A 1 30.56 -50.81 -38.90
CA MET A 1 29.69 -50.58 -37.73
C MET A 1 28.43 -51.43 -37.92
N THR A 2 28.22 -52.42 -37.09
CA THR A 2 27.17 -53.43 -37.28
C THR A 2 25.85 -52.93 -36.76
N ALA A 3 24.75 -53.37 -37.42
CA ALA A 3 23.37 -52.97 -37.14
C ALA A 3 22.94 -53.01 -35.66
N LYS A 4 23.62 -53.81 -34.84
CA LYS A 4 23.37 -53.88 -33.37
C LYS A 4 23.83 -52.63 -32.60
N ARG A 5 24.74 -51.80 -33.14
CA ARG A 5 25.15 -50.52 -32.49
C ARG A 5 24.18 -49.38 -32.77
N ILE A 6 23.53 -49.41 -33.92
CA ILE A 6 22.51 -48.40 -34.29
C ILE A 6 21.23 -48.62 -33.48
N ALA A 7 20.83 -49.88 -33.27
CA ALA A 7 19.66 -50.19 -32.45
C ALA A 7 19.80 -49.80 -30.96
N ARG A 8 21.02 -49.83 -30.40
CA ARG A 8 21.30 -49.38 -29.03
C ARG A 8 21.31 -47.85 -28.88
N LEU A 9 21.75 -47.13 -29.89
CA LEU A 9 21.71 -45.64 -29.91
C LEU A 9 20.29 -45.10 -30.07
N VAL A 10 19.46 -45.76 -30.86
CA VAL A 10 18.05 -45.38 -31.05
C VAL A 10 17.24 -45.71 -29.80
N ALA A 11 17.53 -46.81 -29.08
CA ALA A 11 16.87 -47.18 -27.84
C ALA A 11 17.25 -46.20 -26.68
N LEU A 12 18.50 -45.69 -26.65
CA LEU A 12 18.91 -44.70 -25.64
C LEU A 12 18.31 -43.32 -25.91
N ALA A 13 18.14 -42.93 -27.16
CA ALA A 13 17.49 -41.66 -27.50
C ALA A 13 15.98 -41.69 -27.27
N ALA A 14 15.33 -42.85 -27.49
CA ALA A 14 13.91 -43.02 -27.16
C ALA A 14 13.64 -43.05 -25.64
N ALA A 15 14.54 -43.63 -24.84
CA ALA A 15 14.41 -43.65 -23.38
C ALA A 15 14.62 -42.26 -22.74
N THR A 16 15.49 -41.43 -23.32
CA THR A 16 15.69 -40.03 -22.86
C THR A 16 14.56 -39.10 -23.30
N LEU A 17 13.91 -39.33 -24.44
CA LEU A 17 12.72 -38.57 -24.85
C LEU A 17 11.47 -38.95 -24.03
N VAL A 18 11.31 -40.21 -23.65
CA VAL A 18 10.16 -40.65 -22.83
C VAL A 18 10.29 -40.13 -21.38
N SER A 19 11.51 -40.02 -20.81
CA SER A 19 11.68 -39.40 -19.50
C SER A 19 11.50 -37.89 -19.50
N ALA A 20 11.80 -37.18 -20.60
CA ALA A 20 11.57 -35.74 -20.72
C ALA A 20 10.06 -35.41 -20.91
N THR A 21 9.31 -36.25 -21.60
CA THR A 21 7.85 -36.09 -21.73
C THR A 21 7.06 -36.48 -20.49
N ALA A 22 7.53 -37.47 -19.72
CA ALA A 22 6.89 -37.85 -18.46
C ALA A 22 7.05 -36.79 -17.34
N MET A 23 8.17 -36.04 -17.34
CA MET A 23 8.35 -34.91 -16.41
C MET A 23 7.55 -33.66 -16.78
N ALA A 24 7.06 -33.56 -18.03
CA ALA A 24 6.22 -32.44 -18.47
C ALA A 24 4.72 -32.67 -18.21
N GLN A 25 4.30 -33.89 -17.90
CA GLN A 25 2.87 -34.22 -17.71
C GLN A 25 2.37 -34.09 -16.26
N ASP A 26 3.27 -33.99 -15.26
CA ASP A 26 2.90 -33.82 -13.85
C ASP A 26 2.94 -32.38 -13.34
N ALA A 27 3.28 -31.42 -14.19
CA ALA A 27 3.12 -30.02 -13.82
C ALA A 27 1.64 -29.65 -13.97
N LYS A 28 0.91 -29.59 -12.84
CA LYS A 28 -0.43 -28.99 -12.81
C LYS A 28 -0.40 -27.66 -13.53
N PRO A 29 -1.40 -27.34 -14.37
CA PRO A 29 -1.44 -26.06 -15.06
C PRO A 29 -1.36 -24.92 -14.04
N VAL A 30 -0.39 -24.03 -14.23
CA VAL A 30 -0.18 -22.85 -13.42
C VAL A 30 -1.48 -22.05 -13.41
N SER A 31 -2.04 -21.77 -12.24
CA SER A 31 -3.29 -21.03 -12.14
C SER A 31 -3.17 -19.65 -12.78
N GLU A 32 -4.28 -19.07 -13.23
CA GLU A 32 -4.29 -17.73 -13.83
C GLU A 32 -3.75 -16.68 -12.85
N ALA A 33 -3.99 -16.84 -11.56
CA ALA A 33 -3.36 -16.05 -10.50
C ALA A 33 -1.84 -16.19 -10.52
N GLU A 34 -1.33 -17.38 -10.73
CA GLU A 34 0.09 -17.71 -10.77
C GLU A 34 0.79 -17.14 -12.02
N LYS A 35 0.14 -17.16 -13.18
CA LYS A 35 0.66 -16.52 -14.42
C LYS A 35 0.76 -15.00 -14.27
N ASN A 36 -0.14 -14.38 -13.53
CA ASN A 36 -0.09 -12.94 -13.26
C ASN A 36 0.93 -12.56 -12.18
N TYR A 37 1.32 -13.49 -11.29
CA TYR A 37 2.47 -13.30 -10.40
C TYR A 37 3.79 -13.27 -11.19
N GLN A 38 3.89 -14.04 -12.26
CA GLN A 38 5.09 -14.11 -13.11
C GLN A 38 5.23 -12.91 -14.06
N ALA A 39 4.14 -12.28 -14.47
CA ALA A 39 4.16 -11.20 -15.45
C ALA A 39 4.71 -9.86 -14.93
N GLY A 40 4.86 -9.68 -13.60
CA GLY A 40 5.37 -8.46 -12.99
C GLY A 40 6.22 -8.73 -11.75
N GLY A 41 6.96 -9.83 -11.72
CA GLY A 41 7.62 -10.37 -10.54
C GLY A 41 8.37 -9.35 -9.67
N SER A 42 8.36 -9.60 -8.37
CA SER A 42 9.19 -8.84 -7.44
C SER A 42 10.67 -8.98 -7.82
N PRO A 43 11.44 -7.89 -7.88
CA PRO A 43 12.89 -7.97 -8.14
C PRO A 43 13.62 -8.84 -7.12
N LEU A 44 13.07 -9.05 -5.93
CA LEU A 44 13.61 -9.98 -4.95
C LEU A 44 13.51 -11.46 -5.36
N ALA A 45 12.64 -11.83 -6.29
CA ALA A 45 12.57 -13.17 -6.83
C ALA A 45 13.79 -13.51 -7.71
N GLU A 46 14.36 -12.51 -8.37
CA GLU A 46 15.46 -12.64 -9.33
C GLU A 46 16.85 -12.44 -8.68
N VAL A 47 16.90 -11.92 -7.46
CA VAL A 47 18.14 -11.57 -6.79
C VAL A 47 18.69 -12.76 -5.99
N PRO A 48 19.99 -13.12 -6.12
CA PRO A 48 20.62 -14.11 -5.27
C PRO A 48 20.53 -13.71 -3.81
N MET A 49 20.02 -14.60 -2.98
CA MET A 49 19.91 -14.40 -1.54
C MET A 49 20.74 -15.45 -0.81
N TYR A 50 21.39 -15.02 0.27
CA TYR A 50 22.02 -15.97 1.17
C TYR A 50 20.94 -16.80 1.88
N GLN A 51 21.08 -18.11 1.82
CA GLN A 51 20.19 -19.06 2.48
C GLN A 51 21.00 -19.88 3.49
N SER A 52 20.52 -19.93 4.71
CA SER A 52 20.96 -20.94 5.66
C SER A 52 19.91 -22.07 5.74
N THR A 53 20.39 -23.30 5.90
CA THR A 53 19.51 -24.43 6.14
C THR A 53 19.27 -24.56 7.65
N ASN A 54 18.00 -24.53 8.05
CA ASN A 54 17.62 -24.86 9.42
C ASN A 54 17.31 -26.36 9.51
N PRO A 55 18.12 -27.17 10.22
CA PRO A 55 17.95 -28.62 10.27
C PRO A 55 16.65 -29.05 10.98
N LYS A 56 16.02 -28.16 11.76
CA LYS A 56 14.77 -28.40 12.47
C LYS A 56 13.53 -28.04 11.63
N ALA A 57 13.71 -27.30 10.54
CA ALA A 57 12.60 -26.91 9.69
C ALA A 57 12.15 -28.05 8.77
N PRO A 58 10.88 -28.06 8.33
CA PRO A 58 10.38 -29.00 7.34
C PRO A 58 11.21 -28.95 6.06
N LYS A 59 11.54 -30.11 5.48
CA LYS A 59 12.33 -30.17 4.25
C LYS A 59 11.61 -29.50 3.08
N MET A 60 12.37 -28.79 2.28
CA MET A 60 11.93 -28.14 1.05
C MET A 60 12.96 -28.36 -0.06
N THR A 61 12.50 -28.53 -1.28
CA THR A 61 13.37 -28.43 -2.46
C THR A 61 13.75 -26.98 -2.73
N GLN A 62 14.79 -26.75 -3.51
CA GLN A 62 15.18 -25.39 -3.89
C GLN A 62 14.06 -24.67 -4.64
N ALA A 63 13.37 -25.36 -5.57
CA ALA A 63 12.26 -24.80 -6.32
C ALA A 63 11.08 -24.41 -5.42
N GLU A 64 10.73 -25.24 -4.43
CA GLU A 64 9.70 -24.92 -3.44
C GLU A 64 10.11 -23.71 -2.60
N PHE A 65 11.38 -23.66 -2.18
CA PHE A 65 11.88 -22.53 -1.41
C PHE A 65 11.81 -21.22 -2.20
N ASP A 66 12.28 -21.22 -3.44
CA ASP A 66 12.29 -20.02 -4.29
C ASP A 66 10.87 -19.54 -4.60
N ARG A 67 9.98 -20.46 -4.91
CA ARG A 67 8.55 -20.14 -5.09
C ARG A 67 7.93 -19.58 -3.81
N ALA A 68 8.21 -20.21 -2.67
CA ALA A 68 7.72 -19.74 -1.39
C ALA A 68 8.25 -18.36 -1.02
N ARG A 69 9.54 -18.13 -1.26
CA ARG A 69 10.21 -16.84 -1.06
C ARG A 69 9.51 -15.74 -1.84
N GLN A 70 9.28 -15.96 -3.15
CA GLN A 70 8.60 -15.01 -4.01
C GLN A 70 7.23 -14.62 -3.44
N ILE A 71 6.37 -15.59 -3.17
CA ILE A 71 5.03 -15.30 -2.70
C ILE A 71 5.05 -14.69 -1.28
N TYR A 72 5.98 -15.10 -0.39
CA TYR A 72 6.14 -14.47 0.92
C TYR A 72 6.40 -12.98 0.77
N PHE A 73 7.34 -12.63 -0.11
CA PHE A 73 7.66 -11.23 -0.37
C PHE A 73 6.45 -10.47 -0.92
N GLU A 74 5.73 -11.06 -1.85
CA GLU A 74 4.58 -10.44 -2.50
C GLU A 74 3.37 -10.24 -1.59
N ARG A 75 3.13 -11.16 -0.65
CA ARG A 75 1.90 -11.20 0.15
C ARG A 75 2.10 -11.04 1.66
N CYS A 76 3.24 -11.43 2.20
CA CYS A 76 3.45 -11.56 3.64
C CYS A 76 4.40 -10.51 4.21
N ALA A 77 5.50 -10.21 3.50
CA ALA A 77 6.58 -9.35 4.00
C ALA A 77 6.11 -7.95 4.35
N GLY A 78 5.10 -7.43 3.67
CA GLY A 78 4.51 -6.11 3.96
C GLY A 78 4.05 -5.97 5.42
N CYS A 79 3.49 -7.02 6.00
CA CYS A 79 3.04 -7.05 7.39
C CYS A 79 4.05 -7.70 8.34
N HIS A 80 4.79 -8.72 7.89
CA HIS A 80 5.66 -9.52 8.75
C HIS A 80 7.16 -9.17 8.67
N GLY A 81 7.55 -8.31 7.73
CA GLY A 81 8.95 -7.91 7.48
C GLY A 81 9.68 -8.87 6.54
N VAL A 82 10.71 -8.38 5.86
CA VAL A 82 11.57 -9.19 4.98
C VAL A 82 12.42 -10.16 5.82
N LEU A 83 12.99 -9.65 6.90
CA LEU A 83 13.72 -10.45 7.89
C LEU A 83 12.79 -11.14 8.90
N ARG A 84 11.49 -11.12 8.68
CA ARG A 84 10.44 -11.77 9.50
C ARG A 84 10.42 -11.36 10.98
N LYS A 85 11.00 -10.23 11.33
CA LYS A 85 11.00 -9.70 12.71
C LYS A 85 9.67 -9.12 13.17
N GLY A 86 8.67 -9.13 12.30
CA GLY A 86 7.35 -8.59 12.56
C GLY A 86 7.25 -7.11 12.22
N ALA A 87 6.03 -6.62 12.21
CA ALA A 87 5.67 -5.22 12.07
C ALA A 87 4.19 -5.03 12.44
N THR A 88 3.30 -4.78 11.47
CA THR A 88 1.85 -4.86 11.69
C THR A 88 1.44 -6.29 12.03
N GLY A 89 2.01 -7.28 11.34
CA GLY A 89 1.90 -8.70 11.68
C GLY A 89 2.96 -9.14 12.69
N LYS A 90 2.69 -10.23 13.41
CA LYS A 90 3.61 -10.81 14.39
C LYS A 90 4.90 -11.30 13.75
N PRO A 91 6.03 -11.43 14.50
CA PRO A 91 7.24 -12.08 14.03
C PRO A 91 6.98 -13.50 13.52
N LEU A 92 7.70 -13.87 12.45
CA LEU A 92 7.68 -15.20 11.83
C LEU A 92 9.11 -15.76 11.72
N THR A 93 9.95 -15.46 12.71
CA THR A 93 11.29 -16.05 12.86
C THR A 93 11.19 -17.51 13.31
N PRO A 94 12.18 -18.37 13.02
CA PRO A 94 12.13 -19.80 13.34
C PRO A 94 11.88 -20.13 14.81
N ASP A 95 12.41 -19.32 15.73
CA ASP A 95 12.15 -19.45 17.18
C ASP A 95 10.67 -19.29 17.53
N VAL A 96 9.92 -18.52 16.75
CA VAL A 96 8.47 -18.32 16.91
C VAL A 96 7.65 -19.38 16.16
N THR A 97 8.10 -19.79 14.98
CA THR A 97 7.28 -20.61 14.06
C THR A 97 7.49 -22.11 14.24
N LEU A 98 8.75 -22.56 14.50
CA LEU A 98 9.05 -23.97 14.71
C LEU A 98 8.26 -24.61 15.87
N PRO A 99 8.14 -23.97 17.06
CA PRO A 99 7.35 -24.56 18.15
C PRO A 99 5.85 -24.71 17.85
N LYS A 100 5.32 -23.96 16.87
CA LYS A 100 3.92 -24.02 16.48
C LYS A 100 3.64 -25.15 15.51
N GLY A 101 4.61 -25.52 14.69
CA GLY A 101 4.50 -26.56 13.69
C GLY A 101 3.65 -26.19 12.47
N THR A 102 3.80 -26.98 11.42
CA THR A 102 3.21 -26.71 10.10
C THR A 102 1.69 -26.61 10.13
N ASP A 103 1.01 -27.57 10.80
CA ASP A 103 -0.45 -27.63 10.80
C ASP A 103 -1.09 -26.41 11.48
N TYR A 104 -0.53 -25.96 12.60
CA TYR A 104 -0.98 -24.75 13.26
C TYR A 104 -0.84 -23.52 12.36
N LEU A 105 0.31 -23.39 11.68
CA LEU A 105 0.57 -22.27 10.78
C LEU A 105 -0.34 -22.28 9.55
N LYS A 106 -0.67 -23.47 9.02
CA LYS A 106 -1.64 -23.63 7.91
C LYS A 106 -2.99 -23.03 8.26
N VAL A 107 -3.51 -23.26 9.47
CA VAL A 107 -4.81 -22.73 9.90
C VAL A 107 -4.84 -21.20 9.81
N PHE A 108 -3.82 -20.50 10.32
CA PHE A 108 -3.78 -19.04 10.27
C PHE A 108 -3.59 -18.49 8.85
N ILE A 109 -2.83 -19.18 8.01
CA ILE A 109 -2.66 -18.78 6.60
C ILE A 109 -3.97 -18.99 5.84
N ALA A 110 -4.64 -20.11 6.04
CA ALA A 110 -5.86 -20.44 5.32
C ALA A 110 -7.05 -19.55 5.70
N TYR A 111 -7.28 -19.37 7.00
CA TYR A 111 -8.49 -18.72 7.52
C TYR A 111 -8.30 -17.28 7.98
N GLY A 112 -7.06 -16.80 8.07
CA GLY A 112 -6.76 -15.46 8.54
C GLY A 112 -7.07 -15.22 10.01
N SER A 113 -7.25 -13.96 10.39
CA SER A 113 -7.67 -13.57 11.73
C SER A 113 -8.52 -12.30 11.72
N PRO A 114 -9.40 -12.11 12.70
CA PRO A 114 -10.16 -10.86 12.86
C PRO A 114 -9.27 -9.62 13.03
N ALA A 115 -8.00 -9.82 13.40
CA ALA A 115 -7.00 -8.77 13.56
C ALA A 115 -6.32 -8.35 12.23
N GLY A 116 -6.96 -8.60 11.10
CA GLY A 116 -6.53 -8.10 9.79
C GLY A 116 -5.54 -8.98 9.03
N MET A 117 -5.23 -10.20 9.50
CA MET A 117 -4.55 -11.18 8.65
C MET A 117 -5.55 -11.74 7.64
N PRO A 118 -5.29 -11.60 6.32
CA PRO A 118 -6.22 -12.09 5.30
C PRO A 118 -6.40 -13.61 5.34
N ASN A 119 -7.58 -14.05 4.96
CA ASN A 119 -7.99 -15.45 4.86
C ASN A 119 -7.63 -16.01 3.48
N TRP A 120 -6.35 -16.24 3.23
CA TRP A 120 -5.78 -16.49 1.90
C TRP A 120 -6.39 -17.68 1.14
N GLN A 121 -6.77 -18.76 1.82
CA GLN A 121 -7.38 -19.91 1.17
C GLN A 121 -8.89 -19.71 0.97
N THR A 122 -9.60 -19.28 1.99
CA THR A 122 -11.05 -19.11 1.91
C THR A 122 -11.48 -17.94 1.04
N SER A 123 -10.58 -16.98 0.81
CA SER A 123 -10.76 -15.93 -0.20
C SER A 123 -10.51 -16.41 -1.64
N GLY A 124 -9.94 -17.59 -1.82
CA GLY A 124 -9.60 -18.15 -3.13
C GLY A 124 -8.26 -17.70 -3.71
N GLU A 125 -7.45 -16.93 -2.96
CA GLU A 125 -6.11 -16.48 -3.43
C GLU A 125 -5.08 -17.61 -3.39
N PHE A 126 -5.13 -18.53 -2.41
CA PHE A 126 -4.22 -19.66 -2.30
C PHE A 126 -4.98 -20.99 -2.30
N ASP A 127 -4.44 -21.96 -2.99
CA ASP A 127 -4.85 -23.35 -2.85
C ASP A 127 -4.19 -24.00 -1.62
N GLU A 128 -4.61 -25.21 -1.28
CA GLU A 128 -4.10 -25.94 -0.12
C GLU A 128 -2.58 -26.20 -0.22
N ALA A 129 -2.08 -26.52 -1.41
CA ALA A 129 -0.66 -26.78 -1.65
C ALA A 129 0.17 -25.51 -1.42
N THR A 130 -0.35 -24.34 -1.80
CA THR A 130 0.27 -23.04 -1.55
C THR A 130 0.27 -22.70 -0.06
N VAL A 131 -0.80 -22.97 0.66
CA VAL A 131 -0.87 -22.79 2.12
C VAL A 131 0.17 -23.66 2.84
N ASP A 132 0.27 -24.96 2.48
CA ASP A 132 1.28 -25.86 3.01
C ASP A 132 2.71 -25.38 2.74
N LEU A 133 2.98 -25.02 1.51
CA LEU A 133 4.27 -24.48 1.08
C LEU A 133 4.67 -23.26 1.92
N ARG A 134 3.74 -22.36 2.24
CA ARG A 134 3.97 -21.18 3.09
C ARG A 134 4.28 -21.56 4.52
N ALA A 135 3.47 -22.45 5.09
CA ALA A 135 3.65 -22.90 6.46
C ALA A 135 5.02 -23.56 6.67
N ARG A 136 5.50 -24.33 5.70
CA ARG A 136 6.87 -24.91 5.73
C ARG A 136 7.94 -23.83 5.56
N TYR A 137 7.74 -22.89 4.64
CA TYR A 137 8.70 -21.83 4.34
C TYR A 137 8.97 -20.89 5.51
N ILE A 138 7.95 -20.46 6.25
CA ILE A 138 8.15 -19.55 7.38
C ILE A 138 8.83 -20.19 8.60
N GLN A 139 9.08 -21.49 8.55
CA GLN A 139 9.89 -22.21 9.54
C GLN A 139 11.37 -22.29 9.13
N GLN A 140 11.71 -21.95 7.89
CA GLN A 140 13.10 -21.81 7.44
C GLN A 140 13.71 -20.49 7.93
N ASP A 141 15.02 -20.40 7.93
CA ASP A 141 15.68 -19.13 8.22
C ASP A 141 15.32 -18.07 7.16
N PRO A 142 15.06 -16.81 7.54
CA PRO A 142 14.73 -15.78 6.58
C PRO A 142 15.95 -15.46 5.71
N PRO A 143 15.81 -15.46 4.36
CA PRO A 143 16.89 -15.02 3.49
C PRO A 143 17.13 -13.51 3.64
N THR A 144 18.38 -13.08 3.54
CA THR A 144 18.76 -11.66 3.58
C THR A 144 18.97 -11.14 2.15
N PRO A 145 18.14 -10.17 1.68
CA PRO A 145 18.33 -9.56 0.39
C PRO A 145 19.55 -8.64 0.35
N PRO A 146 20.10 -8.34 -0.86
CA PRO A 146 21.20 -7.39 -0.99
C PRO A 146 20.78 -5.96 -0.65
N GLU A 147 21.76 -5.10 -0.46
CA GLU A 147 21.60 -3.65 -0.34
C GLU A 147 21.33 -3.03 -1.71
N TRP A 148 20.97 -1.74 -1.71
CA TRP A 148 20.69 -0.96 -2.91
C TRP A 148 21.36 0.40 -2.81
N SER A 149 22.35 0.64 -3.65
CA SER A 149 23.15 1.85 -3.67
C SER A 149 22.59 2.92 -4.60
N LEU A 150 23.18 4.11 -4.57
CA LEU A 150 22.87 5.17 -5.53
C LEU A 150 23.23 4.76 -6.97
N ALA A 151 24.29 3.96 -7.14
CA ALA A 151 24.67 3.44 -8.46
C ALA A 151 23.61 2.46 -8.99
N ASP A 152 23.08 1.58 -8.13
CA ASP A 152 22.01 0.65 -8.51
C ASP A 152 20.74 1.43 -8.91
N ALA A 153 20.39 2.48 -8.16
CA ALA A 153 19.27 3.35 -8.51
C ALA A 153 19.49 4.03 -9.86
N LYS A 154 20.68 4.59 -10.12
CA LYS A 154 21.05 5.21 -11.40
C LYS A 154 20.98 4.25 -12.57
N ASN A 155 21.36 2.99 -12.39
CA ASN A 155 21.30 1.96 -13.43
C ASN A 155 19.86 1.64 -13.88
N THR A 156 18.87 1.93 -13.05
CA THR A 156 17.43 1.71 -13.37
C THR A 156 16.70 2.97 -13.79
N TRP A 157 17.34 4.13 -13.63
CA TRP A 157 16.74 5.42 -13.95
C TRP A 157 16.64 5.64 -15.45
N LYS A 158 15.46 6.06 -15.90
CA LYS A 158 15.16 6.35 -17.31
C LYS A 158 14.30 7.61 -17.41
N VAL A 159 14.72 8.54 -18.25
CA VAL A 159 13.88 9.64 -18.73
C VAL A 159 13.31 9.23 -20.07
N ILE A 160 12.01 8.95 -20.11
CA ILE A 160 11.30 8.47 -21.31
C ILE A 160 10.99 9.64 -22.23
N VAL A 161 10.52 10.75 -21.65
CA VAL A 161 10.29 12.01 -22.36
C VAL A 161 11.08 13.10 -21.65
N PRO A 162 12.15 13.63 -22.24
CA PRO A 162 12.94 14.72 -21.68
C PRO A 162 12.08 15.96 -21.35
N PRO A 163 12.38 16.71 -20.29
CA PRO A 163 11.57 17.86 -19.87
C PRO A 163 11.35 18.94 -20.93
N ASP A 164 12.31 19.16 -21.81
CA ASP A 164 12.24 20.13 -22.92
C ASP A 164 11.33 19.65 -24.07
N GLN A 165 11.08 18.35 -24.17
CA GLN A 165 10.19 17.73 -25.16
C GLN A 165 8.76 17.55 -24.63
N ARG A 166 8.52 17.78 -23.33
CA ARG A 166 7.18 17.68 -22.74
C ARG A 166 6.30 18.86 -23.15
N PRO A 167 4.97 18.69 -23.16
CA PRO A 167 4.04 19.79 -23.44
C PRO A 167 4.28 21.02 -22.57
N LYS A 168 4.35 22.19 -23.16
CA LYS A 168 4.46 23.46 -22.40
C LYS A 168 3.12 23.99 -21.89
N LYS A 169 2.02 23.40 -22.33
CA LYS A 169 0.65 23.65 -21.91
C LYS A 169 -0.14 22.34 -21.96
N LYS A 170 -1.23 22.26 -21.24
CA LYS A 170 -2.12 21.10 -21.28
C LYS A 170 -2.66 20.86 -22.70
N MET A 171 -2.44 19.67 -23.25
CA MET A 171 -2.80 19.29 -24.62
C MET A 171 -4.14 18.55 -24.72
N ASN A 172 -4.64 17.99 -23.62
CA ASN A 172 -5.89 17.27 -23.57
C ASN A 172 -7.05 18.15 -23.08
N LYS A 173 -8.27 17.61 -23.15
CA LYS A 173 -9.52 18.30 -22.74
C LYS A 173 -10.01 17.90 -21.35
N TYR A 174 -9.35 16.96 -20.67
CA TYR A 174 -9.81 16.44 -19.38
C TYR A 174 -9.79 17.51 -18.31
N ASN A 175 -10.76 17.44 -17.40
CA ASN A 175 -10.75 18.20 -16.17
C ASN A 175 -9.76 17.54 -15.20
N LEU A 176 -8.51 18.06 -15.12
CA LEU A 176 -7.46 17.44 -14.32
C LEU A 176 -7.87 17.27 -12.86
N ASP A 177 -8.62 18.23 -12.31
CA ASP A 177 -9.06 18.17 -10.92
C ASP A 177 -10.06 17.03 -10.63
N ASN A 178 -10.63 16.42 -11.67
CA ASN A 178 -11.57 15.32 -11.53
C ASN A 178 -11.10 14.02 -12.19
N ILE A 179 -9.79 13.87 -12.40
CA ILE A 179 -9.19 12.60 -12.78
C ILE A 179 -9.04 11.71 -11.54
N PHE A 180 -9.32 10.43 -11.69
CA PHE A 180 -9.03 9.38 -10.70
C PHE A 180 -7.89 8.51 -11.20
N SER A 181 -6.92 8.26 -10.32
CA SER A 181 -5.85 7.28 -10.50
C SER A 181 -6.21 6.01 -9.74
N THR A 182 -6.52 4.94 -10.45
CA THR A 182 -6.90 3.65 -9.86
C THR A 182 -5.76 2.66 -10.00
N THR A 183 -5.27 2.13 -8.87
CA THR A 183 -4.19 1.16 -8.83
C THR A 183 -4.71 -0.22 -9.22
N LEU A 184 -4.17 -0.80 -10.28
CA LEU A 184 -4.45 -2.18 -10.72
C LEU A 184 -3.31 -3.07 -10.20
N ARG A 185 -3.49 -3.57 -8.97
CA ARG A 185 -2.42 -4.19 -8.18
C ARG A 185 -1.75 -5.35 -8.91
N ASP A 186 -2.53 -6.29 -9.42
CA ASP A 186 -2.02 -7.57 -9.92
C ASP A 186 -1.46 -7.49 -11.33
N THR A 187 -1.80 -6.45 -12.09
CA THR A 187 -1.24 -6.20 -13.42
C THR A 187 -0.06 -5.23 -13.41
N GLY A 188 0.19 -4.56 -12.29
CA GLY A 188 1.25 -3.54 -12.19
C GLY A 188 0.97 -2.31 -13.05
N GLU A 189 -0.28 -1.84 -13.03
CA GLU A 189 -0.75 -0.74 -13.86
C GLU A 189 -1.54 0.28 -13.05
N VAL A 190 -1.74 1.44 -13.64
CA VAL A 190 -2.65 2.47 -13.15
C VAL A 190 -3.63 2.83 -14.24
N ALA A 191 -4.91 2.75 -13.94
CA ALA A 191 -5.97 3.30 -14.78
C ALA A 191 -6.19 4.77 -14.42
N LEU A 192 -6.05 5.65 -15.40
CA LEU A 192 -6.48 7.04 -15.32
C LEU A 192 -7.91 7.12 -15.82
N ILE A 193 -8.82 7.62 -14.99
CA ILE A 193 -10.25 7.66 -15.28
C ILE A 193 -10.74 9.11 -15.21
N ASP A 194 -11.44 9.54 -16.24
CA ASP A 194 -12.12 10.82 -16.27
C ASP A 194 -13.35 10.77 -15.34
N GLY A 195 -13.30 11.52 -14.25
CA GLY A 195 -14.38 11.58 -13.28
C GLY A 195 -15.65 12.25 -13.81
N ASP A 196 -15.57 13.06 -14.86
CA ASP A 196 -16.75 13.69 -15.47
C ASP A 196 -17.51 12.69 -16.37
N THR A 197 -16.80 11.99 -17.25
CA THR A 197 -17.40 11.06 -18.23
C THR A 197 -17.45 9.60 -17.76
N LYS A 198 -16.74 9.23 -16.69
CA LYS A 198 -16.57 7.86 -16.18
C LYS A 198 -15.83 6.93 -17.15
N GLN A 199 -15.08 7.49 -18.11
CA GLN A 199 -14.33 6.74 -19.11
C GLN A 199 -12.87 6.58 -18.72
N ILE A 200 -12.27 5.46 -19.08
CA ILE A 200 -10.83 5.23 -18.93
C ILE A 200 -10.09 6.10 -19.97
N ILE A 201 -9.25 7.00 -19.48
CA ILE A 201 -8.37 7.85 -20.31
C ILE A 201 -7.21 7.03 -20.84
N ASN A 202 -6.52 6.32 -19.96
CA ASN A 202 -5.39 5.46 -20.26
C ASN A 202 -5.18 4.42 -19.16
N ILE A 203 -4.55 3.30 -19.51
CA ILE A 203 -3.99 2.37 -18.54
C ILE A 203 -2.48 2.41 -18.74
N VAL A 204 -1.78 2.90 -17.72
CA VAL A 204 -0.33 3.13 -17.76
C VAL A 204 0.38 2.00 -17.03
N LYS A 205 1.33 1.37 -17.71
CA LYS A 205 2.17 0.34 -17.11
C LYS A 205 3.14 0.97 -16.11
N THR A 206 3.21 0.43 -14.91
CA THR A 206 4.00 0.94 -13.79
C THR A 206 4.81 -0.18 -13.12
N GLY A 207 4.99 -0.13 -11.82
CA GLY A 207 5.67 -1.19 -11.05
C GLY A 207 4.71 -2.27 -10.57
N TYR A 208 5.29 -3.40 -10.14
CA TYR A 208 4.54 -4.51 -9.57
C TYR A 208 3.80 -4.10 -8.29
N ALA A 209 2.60 -4.65 -8.11
CA ALA A 209 1.75 -4.43 -6.94
C ALA A 209 1.64 -2.95 -6.56
N VAL A 210 1.17 -2.14 -7.52
CA VAL A 210 0.97 -0.68 -7.37
C VAL A 210 0.29 -0.38 -6.05
N HIS A 211 0.82 0.60 -5.32
CA HIS A 211 0.36 0.86 -3.96
C HIS A 211 -0.29 2.22 -3.79
N ILE A 212 0.37 3.30 -4.15
CA ILE A 212 -0.17 4.65 -4.01
C ILE A 212 0.18 5.55 -5.19
N SER A 213 -0.62 6.61 -5.34
CA SER A 213 -0.37 7.74 -6.23
C SER A 213 -0.26 9.03 -5.43
N ARG A 214 0.64 9.93 -5.85
CA ARG A 214 0.83 11.26 -5.30
C ARG A 214 0.93 12.29 -6.40
N MET A 215 0.38 13.48 -6.15
CA MET A 215 0.44 14.58 -7.10
C MET A 215 1.59 15.53 -6.78
N SER A 216 2.21 16.04 -7.84
CA SER A 216 3.11 17.18 -7.77
C SER A 216 2.38 18.44 -7.28
N ALA A 217 3.11 19.40 -6.75
CA ALA A 217 2.54 20.67 -6.27
C ALA A 217 1.81 21.45 -7.37
N SER A 218 2.30 21.38 -8.60
CA SER A 218 1.66 22.02 -9.77
C SER A 218 0.38 21.32 -10.26
N GLY A 219 0.09 20.10 -9.78
CA GLY A 219 -1.02 19.29 -10.30
C GLY A 219 -0.78 18.71 -11.70
N ARG A 220 0.46 18.77 -12.20
CA ARG A 220 0.80 18.25 -13.54
C ARG A 220 1.23 16.80 -13.51
N TYR A 221 2.12 16.42 -12.59
CA TYR A 221 2.71 15.09 -12.56
C TYR A 221 2.09 14.22 -11.49
N LEU A 222 1.73 13.01 -11.89
CA LEU A 222 1.29 11.96 -10.99
C LEU A 222 2.44 10.98 -10.76
N PHE A 223 2.87 10.84 -9.50
CA PHE A 223 3.89 9.90 -9.08
C PHE A 223 3.23 8.64 -8.54
N VAL A 224 3.63 7.50 -9.08
CA VAL A 224 3.08 6.19 -8.73
C VAL A 224 4.20 5.29 -8.25
N ILE A 225 3.98 4.53 -7.19
CA ILE A 225 4.96 3.58 -6.67
C ILE A 225 4.40 2.17 -6.59
N GLY A 226 5.18 1.19 -7.06
CA GLY A 226 4.93 -0.23 -6.90
C GLY A 226 5.71 -0.81 -5.71
N ARG A 227 5.28 -1.98 -5.25
CA ARG A 227 6.00 -2.70 -4.19
C ARG A 227 7.39 -3.18 -4.62
N ASP A 228 7.64 -3.31 -5.91
CA ASP A 228 8.96 -3.56 -6.49
C ASP A 228 9.90 -2.35 -6.44
N ALA A 229 9.56 -1.34 -5.66
CA ALA A 229 10.27 -0.08 -5.50
C ALA A 229 10.39 0.74 -6.80
N LYS A 230 9.60 0.43 -7.82
CA LYS A 230 9.55 1.19 -9.06
C LYS A 230 8.65 2.41 -8.89
N ILE A 231 9.17 3.57 -9.25
CA ILE A 231 8.45 4.83 -9.34
C ILE A 231 8.26 5.18 -10.79
N ASN A 232 7.06 5.59 -11.14
CA ASN A 232 6.69 6.11 -12.43
C ASN A 232 6.16 7.53 -12.28
N MET A 233 6.57 8.42 -13.17
CA MET A 233 6.09 9.80 -13.24
C MET A 233 5.25 9.96 -14.50
N ILE A 234 3.95 10.23 -14.35
CA ILE A 234 2.98 10.37 -15.42
C ILE A 234 2.70 11.87 -15.64
N ASP A 235 2.83 12.37 -16.87
CA ASP A 235 2.50 13.75 -17.22
C ASP A 235 1.04 13.86 -17.67
N LEU A 236 0.20 14.47 -16.83
CA LEU A 236 -1.23 14.67 -17.10
C LEU A 236 -1.51 15.73 -18.17
N TRP A 237 -0.49 16.48 -18.63
CA TRP A 237 -0.66 17.50 -19.66
C TRP A 237 -0.56 16.95 -21.09
N MET A 238 -0.02 15.74 -21.26
CA MET A 238 0.05 15.10 -22.57
C MET A 238 -1.35 14.93 -23.17
N GLU A 239 -1.44 14.86 -24.50
CA GLU A 239 -2.71 14.58 -25.20
C GLU A 239 -3.35 13.29 -24.65
N LYS A 240 -2.54 12.25 -24.50
CA LYS A 240 -2.86 11.04 -23.75
C LYS A 240 -1.86 10.95 -22.59
N PRO A 241 -2.28 11.21 -21.34
CA PRO A 241 -1.42 11.11 -20.18
C PRO A 241 -0.69 9.78 -20.11
N ASP A 242 0.63 9.81 -19.97
CA ASP A 242 1.47 8.62 -19.94
C ASP A 242 2.77 8.86 -19.16
N ASN A 243 3.56 7.80 -18.99
CA ASN A 243 4.80 7.76 -18.24
C ASN A 243 5.90 8.56 -18.94
N VAL A 244 6.56 9.49 -18.23
CA VAL A 244 7.63 10.33 -18.75
C VAL A 244 9.00 10.08 -18.09
N ALA A 245 9.02 9.41 -16.94
CA ALA A 245 10.25 8.97 -16.29
C ALA A 245 9.97 7.81 -15.33
N GLU A 246 10.97 6.97 -15.09
CA GLU A 246 10.89 5.86 -14.15
C GLU A 246 12.23 5.57 -13.47
N ILE A 247 12.18 4.99 -12.27
CA ILE A 247 13.35 4.57 -11.48
C ILE A 247 12.96 3.50 -10.48
N ARG A 248 13.92 2.67 -10.05
CA ARG A 248 13.82 1.85 -8.84
C ARG A 248 14.67 2.42 -7.72
N VAL A 249 14.10 2.55 -6.52
CA VAL A 249 14.76 3.13 -5.34
C VAL A 249 15.13 2.09 -4.28
N GLY A 250 14.94 0.84 -4.56
CA GLY A 250 15.20 -0.30 -3.68
C GLY A 250 14.65 -1.60 -4.27
N LEU A 251 14.43 -2.57 -3.42
CA LEU A 251 13.85 -3.87 -3.77
C LEU A 251 12.40 -4.02 -3.31
N GLU A 252 12.02 -3.29 -2.26
CA GLU A 252 10.63 -3.09 -1.85
C GLU A 252 10.44 -1.65 -1.39
N ALA A 253 9.36 -1.00 -1.80
CA ALA A 253 9.00 0.34 -1.35
C ALA A 253 7.48 0.53 -1.29
N ARG A 254 7.04 1.58 -0.58
CA ARG A 254 5.61 1.84 -0.42
C ARG A 254 5.21 3.30 -0.45
N SER A 255 6.14 4.21 -0.34
CA SER A 255 5.81 5.62 -0.17
C SER A 255 6.58 6.50 -1.15
N VAL A 256 5.89 7.47 -1.72
CA VAL A 256 6.44 8.52 -2.58
C VAL A 256 5.72 9.82 -2.28
N ASP A 257 6.41 10.95 -2.30
CA ASP A 257 5.82 12.29 -2.29
C ASP A 257 6.73 13.29 -3.01
N THR A 258 6.29 14.52 -3.16
CA THR A 258 7.01 15.58 -3.86
C THR A 258 7.10 16.83 -3.01
N SER A 259 8.11 17.68 -3.29
CA SER A 259 8.25 18.95 -2.60
C SER A 259 7.10 19.92 -2.94
N LYS A 260 6.42 20.40 -1.90
CA LYS A 260 5.23 21.27 -2.01
C LYS A 260 5.42 22.64 -1.35
N PHE A 261 6.50 22.84 -0.59
CA PHE A 261 6.76 24.11 0.08
C PHE A 261 7.05 25.21 -0.92
N LYS A 262 6.54 26.43 -0.65
CA LYS A 262 6.69 27.60 -1.51
C LYS A 262 8.15 27.86 -1.90
N GLY A 263 8.41 27.97 -3.20
CA GLY A 263 9.74 28.13 -3.78
C GLY A 263 10.50 26.84 -4.05
N TYR A 264 9.93 25.69 -3.65
CA TYR A 264 10.47 24.34 -3.91
C TYR A 264 9.47 23.43 -4.63
N GLU A 265 8.34 23.98 -5.07
CA GLU A 265 7.31 23.23 -5.77
C GLU A 265 7.91 22.44 -6.93
N ASP A 266 7.62 21.15 -6.98
CA ASP A 266 8.05 20.19 -8.02
C ASP A 266 9.57 20.04 -8.22
N LYS A 267 10.41 20.63 -7.37
CA LYS A 267 11.87 20.52 -7.51
C LYS A 267 12.40 19.16 -7.12
N LEU A 268 11.79 18.53 -6.13
CA LEU A 268 12.24 17.27 -5.58
C LEU A 268 11.09 16.26 -5.48
N ALA A 269 11.45 15.00 -5.61
CA ALA A 269 10.63 13.86 -5.21
C ALA A 269 11.39 13.03 -4.17
N ILE A 270 10.68 12.31 -3.33
CA ILE A 270 11.23 11.41 -2.33
C ILE A 270 10.47 10.11 -2.31
N ALA A 271 11.17 9.00 -2.15
CA ALA A 271 10.55 7.70 -1.98
C ALA A 271 11.17 6.93 -0.83
N GLY A 272 10.33 6.19 -0.11
CA GLY A 272 10.71 5.38 1.03
C GLY A 272 10.67 3.91 0.72
N ALA A 273 11.80 3.23 0.98
CA ALA A 273 11.93 1.81 0.80
C ALA A 273 11.67 1.03 2.09
N TYR A 274 11.12 -0.18 1.92
CA TYR A 274 11.06 -1.19 2.96
C TYR A 274 12.35 -2.00 3.00
N TRP A 275 12.90 -2.30 1.80
CA TRP A 275 14.19 -2.91 1.70
C TRP A 275 15.00 -2.35 0.51
N PRO A 276 16.25 -1.96 0.72
CA PRO A 276 16.84 -1.69 2.04
C PRO A 276 16.06 -0.60 2.79
N PRO A 277 16.11 -0.57 4.14
CA PRO A 277 15.42 0.47 4.91
C PRO A 277 16.12 1.82 4.73
N GLN A 278 15.61 2.61 3.78
CA GLN A 278 16.20 3.87 3.34
C GLN A 278 15.16 4.76 2.65
N TYR A 279 15.49 6.01 2.43
CA TYR A 279 14.76 6.86 1.50
C TYR A 279 15.70 7.44 0.45
N THR A 280 15.15 7.67 -0.73
CA THR A 280 15.85 8.26 -1.87
C THR A 280 15.23 9.59 -2.23
N ILE A 281 16.04 10.66 -2.27
CA ILE A 281 15.65 11.97 -2.79
C ILE A 281 16.06 12.04 -4.26
N MET A 282 15.15 12.50 -5.09
CA MET A 282 15.28 12.56 -6.54
C MET A 282 14.92 13.95 -7.06
N ASP A 283 15.40 14.29 -8.24
CA ASP A 283 14.91 15.44 -8.99
C ASP A 283 13.44 15.27 -9.34
N GLY A 284 12.63 16.28 -9.09
CA GLY A 284 11.16 16.22 -9.24
C GLY A 284 10.67 16.24 -10.69
N ASN A 285 11.55 16.55 -11.66
CA ASN A 285 11.20 16.62 -13.08
C ASN A 285 11.72 15.45 -13.88
N THR A 286 12.78 14.79 -13.41
CA THR A 286 13.47 13.72 -14.16
C THR A 286 13.52 12.40 -13.42
N LEU A 287 13.25 12.38 -12.11
CA LEU A 287 13.50 11.26 -11.19
C LEU A 287 14.99 10.90 -11.06
N GLU A 288 15.93 11.78 -11.46
CA GLU A 288 17.34 11.51 -11.22
C GLU A 288 17.58 11.30 -9.71
N PRO A 289 18.20 10.17 -9.30
CA PRO A 289 18.48 9.93 -7.89
C PRO A 289 19.64 10.78 -7.43
N LEU A 290 19.36 11.65 -6.46
CA LEU A 290 20.31 12.64 -5.94
C LEU A 290 20.97 12.18 -4.64
N LYS A 291 20.20 11.52 -3.76
CA LYS A 291 20.70 11.12 -2.45
C LYS A 291 19.91 9.94 -1.88
N ILE A 292 20.64 9.03 -1.23
CA ILE A 292 20.07 7.93 -0.44
C ILE A 292 20.49 8.12 1.02
N VAL A 293 19.55 7.89 1.93
CA VAL A 293 19.77 7.94 3.38
C VAL A 293 19.20 6.70 4.04
N SER A 294 20.03 5.97 4.79
CA SER A 294 19.58 4.81 5.57
C SER A 294 18.75 5.26 6.76
N THR A 295 17.75 4.44 7.12
CA THR A 295 16.89 4.65 8.29
C THR A 295 17.19 3.69 9.45
N ARG A 296 18.24 2.85 9.31
CA ARG A 296 18.67 1.93 10.38
C ARG A 296 19.02 2.70 11.65
N GLY A 297 18.63 2.16 12.79
CA GLY A 297 18.88 2.86 14.05
C GLY A 297 18.21 2.21 15.27
N MET A 298 18.19 2.95 16.36
CA MET A 298 17.67 2.48 17.64
C MET A 298 16.17 2.69 17.76
N VAL A 299 15.48 1.70 18.30
CA VAL A 299 14.03 1.75 18.60
C VAL A 299 13.77 2.72 19.76
N VAL A 300 12.72 3.53 19.63
CA VAL A 300 12.29 4.43 20.71
C VAL A 300 11.88 3.61 21.94
N GLY A 301 12.36 4.01 23.10
CA GLY A 301 12.05 3.38 24.39
C GLY A 301 13.00 2.22 24.73
N THR A 302 13.16 1.19 23.90
CA THR A 302 14.05 0.06 24.21
C THR A 302 15.53 0.36 23.94
N GLN A 303 15.83 1.28 23.03
CA GLN A 303 17.18 1.58 22.56
C GLN A 303 17.91 0.36 21.94
N GLU A 304 17.16 -0.62 21.48
CA GLU A 304 17.68 -1.75 20.73
C GLU A 304 17.84 -1.39 19.24
N TYR A 305 18.94 -1.86 18.64
CA TYR A 305 19.17 -1.66 17.21
C TYR A 305 18.20 -2.49 16.38
N HIS A 306 17.52 -1.82 15.41
CA HIS A 306 16.68 -2.50 14.44
C HIS A 306 17.34 -2.47 13.04
N PRO A 307 17.56 -3.63 12.40
CA PRO A 307 18.23 -3.72 11.09
C PRO A 307 17.29 -3.41 9.91
N GLU A 308 15.97 -3.45 10.11
CA GLU A 308 14.93 -3.26 9.08
C GLU A 308 13.89 -2.22 9.51
N PRO A 309 14.26 -0.97 9.82
CA PRO A 309 13.29 0.07 10.14
C PRO A 309 12.78 0.70 8.85
N ARG A 310 11.64 0.20 8.35
CA ARG A 310 11.06 0.49 7.05
C ARG A 310 10.43 1.88 6.98
N VAL A 311 10.54 2.53 5.83
CA VAL A 311 9.86 3.82 5.58
C VAL A 311 8.43 3.54 5.14
N ALA A 312 7.48 3.72 6.05
CA ALA A 312 6.08 3.36 5.81
C ALA A 312 5.29 4.44 5.06
N SER A 313 5.48 5.70 5.41
CA SER A 313 4.85 6.81 4.72
C SER A 313 5.72 8.05 4.72
N ILE A 314 5.52 8.88 3.70
CA ILE A 314 6.15 10.19 3.56
C ILE A 314 5.09 11.21 3.21
N VAL A 315 5.20 12.41 3.79
CA VAL A 315 4.39 13.58 3.43
C VAL A 315 5.27 14.82 3.35
N ALA A 316 4.93 15.73 2.45
CA ALA A 316 5.59 17.03 2.35
C ALA A 316 5.01 18.00 3.37
N SER A 317 5.87 18.73 4.09
CA SER A 317 5.44 19.75 5.04
C SER A 317 4.84 20.97 4.32
N HIS A 318 3.79 21.53 4.92
CA HIS A 318 3.19 22.79 4.49
C HIS A 318 3.86 24.04 5.11
N TYR A 319 4.73 23.84 6.11
CA TYR A 319 5.31 24.91 6.92
C TYR A 319 6.79 25.19 6.64
N LYS A 320 7.53 24.19 6.16
CA LYS A 320 8.97 24.26 5.93
C LYS A 320 9.35 23.42 4.71
N PRO A 321 10.52 23.65 4.10
CA PRO A 321 11.04 22.80 3.04
C PRO A 321 11.51 21.45 3.59
N GLU A 322 10.58 20.67 4.13
CA GLU A 322 10.84 19.40 4.80
C GLU A 322 9.92 18.29 4.29
N PHE A 323 10.45 17.08 4.26
CA PHE A 323 9.67 15.86 4.20
C PHE A 323 9.56 15.24 5.59
N LEU A 324 8.37 14.79 5.96
CA LEU A 324 8.16 13.96 7.14
C LEU A 324 8.20 12.50 6.72
N VAL A 325 9.18 11.79 7.21
CA VAL A 325 9.46 10.38 6.87
C VAL A 325 9.17 9.52 8.09
N ASN A 326 8.15 8.66 8.01
CA ASN A 326 7.81 7.74 9.09
C ASN A 326 8.65 6.48 9.01
N VAL A 327 9.46 6.25 10.04
CA VAL A 327 10.30 5.07 10.20
C VAL A 327 9.62 4.09 11.14
N LYS A 328 9.13 3.02 10.56
CA LYS A 328 8.12 2.14 11.16
C LYS A 328 8.60 1.50 12.47
N GLU A 329 9.59 0.65 12.40
CA GLU A 329 10.00 -0.18 13.53
C GLU A 329 10.70 0.60 14.64
N THR A 330 11.45 1.65 14.28
CA THR A 330 12.11 2.50 15.29
C THR A 330 11.16 3.46 15.99
N GLY A 331 10.00 3.74 15.42
CA GLY A 331 9.01 4.64 16.02
C GLY A 331 9.38 6.12 15.93
N LYS A 332 10.18 6.48 14.92
CA LYS A 332 10.65 7.85 14.69
C LYS A 332 9.99 8.46 13.47
N THR A 333 9.58 9.70 13.55
CA THR A 333 9.29 10.54 12.39
C THR A 333 10.51 11.43 12.15
N MET A 334 11.11 11.34 10.97
CA MET A 334 12.25 12.15 10.57
C MET A 334 11.75 13.34 9.75
N MET A 335 11.97 14.55 10.23
CA MET A 335 11.75 15.77 9.45
C MET A 335 13.04 16.10 8.72
N VAL A 336 13.02 15.90 7.41
CA VAL A 336 14.18 16.00 6.51
C VAL A 336 14.14 17.33 5.78
N ASP A 337 14.97 18.29 6.20
CA ASP A 337 15.12 19.59 5.54
C ASP A 337 15.90 19.42 4.23
N TYR A 338 15.21 19.61 3.11
CA TYR A 338 15.76 19.47 1.77
C TYR A 338 16.26 20.79 1.17
N SER A 339 16.31 21.87 1.93
CA SER A 339 16.81 23.16 1.43
C SER A 339 18.28 23.12 0.99
N ASN A 340 19.07 22.21 1.57
CA ASN A 340 20.45 21.94 1.18
C ASN A 340 20.75 20.43 1.20
N LEU A 341 20.75 19.81 0.02
CA LEU A 341 21.01 18.37 -0.12
C LEU A 341 22.45 17.96 0.24
N ASN A 342 23.41 18.89 0.16
CA ASN A 342 24.81 18.59 0.53
C ASN A 342 25.02 18.56 2.04
N ALA A 343 24.15 19.23 2.80
CA ALA A 343 24.18 19.28 4.26
C ALA A 343 22.77 19.06 4.81
N LEU A 344 22.16 17.89 4.50
CA LEU A 344 20.84 17.53 4.98
C LEU A 344 20.77 17.64 6.51
N LYS A 345 19.76 18.36 6.99
CA LYS A 345 19.41 18.39 8.40
C LYS A 345 18.20 17.51 8.62
N THR A 346 18.28 16.66 9.62
CA THR A 346 17.17 15.78 10.02
C THR A 346 16.87 15.98 11.48
N THR A 347 15.61 16.33 11.79
CA THR A 347 15.09 16.32 13.16
C THR A 347 14.37 15.02 13.38
N GLU A 348 14.86 14.20 14.31
CA GLU A 348 14.20 12.95 14.71
C GLU A 348 13.20 13.21 15.84
N ILE A 349 11.95 12.80 15.64
CA ILE A 349 10.89 12.89 16.64
C ILE A 349 10.48 11.48 17.02
N GLY A 350 10.85 11.06 18.23
CA GLY A 350 10.44 9.78 18.81
C GLY A 350 8.99 9.81 19.26
N SER A 351 8.26 8.74 18.99
CA SER A 351 6.87 8.56 19.44
C SER A 351 6.61 7.14 19.93
N ALA A 352 6.17 6.24 19.08
CA ALA A 352 5.94 4.84 19.39
C ALA A 352 6.34 3.96 18.21
N PRO A 353 6.86 2.74 18.44
CA PRO A 353 7.20 1.81 17.37
C PRO A 353 6.02 1.47 16.47
N PHE A 354 6.34 1.03 15.25
CA PHE A 354 5.40 0.62 14.21
C PHE A 354 4.56 1.76 13.62
N LEU A 355 5.18 2.93 13.40
CA LEU A 355 4.59 4.00 12.60
C LEU A 355 4.25 3.48 11.21
N HIS A 356 3.05 3.77 10.73
CA HIS A 356 2.58 3.29 9.44
C HIS A 356 2.11 4.46 8.57
N ASP A 357 0.83 4.56 8.34
CA ASP A 357 0.20 5.59 7.54
C ASP A 357 -0.38 6.70 8.42
N GLY A 358 -0.72 7.79 7.80
CA GLY A 358 -1.31 8.95 8.44
C GLY A 358 -1.59 10.06 7.45
N GLY A 359 -2.20 11.11 7.93
CA GLY A 359 -2.55 12.28 7.15
C GLY A 359 -2.52 13.56 7.99
N TRP A 360 -2.62 14.67 7.31
CA TRP A 360 -2.70 15.97 7.94
C TRP A 360 -4.04 16.17 8.66
N ASP A 361 -4.01 16.82 9.79
CA ASP A 361 -5.21 17.41 10.38
C ASP A 361 -5.77 18.53 9.48
N ALA A 362 -6.97 19.01 9.77
CA ALA A 362 -7.63 20.05 8.97
C ALA A 362 -6.81 21.36 8.85
N SER A 363 -5.94 21.65 9.83
CA SER A 363 -5.05 22.83 9.80
C SER A 363 -3.79 22.62 8.96
N LYS A 364 -3.49 21.38 8.56
CA LYS A 364 -2.26 20.94 7.89
C LYS A 364 -0.99 21.21 8.71
N ARG A 365 -1.13 21.48 10.00
CA ARG A 365 -0.02 21.66 10.93
C ARG A 365 0.40 20.35 11.59
N TYR A 366 -0.57 19.53 11.96
CA TYR A 366 -0.33 18.30 12.70
C TYR A 366 -0.44 17.11 11.76
N PHE A 367 0.68 16.39 11.63
CA PHE A 367 0.68 15.12 10.92
C PHE A 367 0.28 14.02 11.92
N MET A 368 -0.92 13.46 11.69
CA MET A 368 -1.51 12.42 12.53
C MET A 368 -1.11 11.05 11.98
N VAL A 369 -0.29 10.31 12.71
CA VAL A 369 0.26 9.03 12.24
C VAL A 369 -0.06 7.88 13.18
N ALA A 370 -0.50 6.76 12.61
CA ALA A 370 -0.77 5.54 13.34
C ALA A 370 0.52 4.77 13.66
N ALA A 371 0.78 4.54 14.96
CA ALA A 371 1.72 3.54 15.45
C ALA A 371 0.91 2.24 15.68
N ASN A 372 0.64 1.53 14.56
CA ASN A 372 -0.46 0.56 14.59
C ASN A 372 -0.26 -0.61 15.53
N ASN A 373 0.92 -1.23 15.61
CA ASN A 373 1.15 -2.33 16.55
C ASN A 373 1.34 -1.86 18.00
N SER A 374 1.47 -0.55 18.20
CA SER A 374 1.49 0.10 19.53
C SER A 374 0.10 0.59 19.97
N ASN A 375 -0.93 0.49 19.12
CA ASN A 375 -2.29 0.97 19.37
C ASN A 375 -2.32 2.47 19.75
N LYS A 376 -1.54 3.28 19.05
CA LYS A 376 -1.41 4.71 19.33
C LYS A 376 -1.47 5.55 18.07
N ILE A 377 -1.88 6.80 18.24
CA ILE A 377 -1.75 7.85 17.23
C ILE A 377 -0.78 8.90 17.76
N ALA A 378 0.26 9.19 16.97
CA ALA A 378 1.17 10.28 17.22
C ALA A 378 0.76 11.52 16.42
N ALA A 379 0.69 12.67 17.08
CA ALA A 379 0.50 13.97 16.43
C ALA A 379 1.84 14.69 16.36
N ILE A 380 2.36 14.87 15.14
CA ILE A 380 3.63 15.54 14.88
C ILE A 380 3.37 16.99 14.47
N ASP A 381 3.85 17.95 15.23
CA ASP A 381 3.78 19.37 14.89
C ASP A 381 4.85 19.72 13.85
N ALA A 382 4.46 19.81 12.59
CA ALA A 382 5.37 20.10 11.48
C ALA A 382 5.89 21.54 11.50
N LYS A 383 5.21 22.46 12.17
CA LYS A 383 5.66 23.84 12.33
C LYS A 383 6.80 23.94 13.35
N ASP A 384 6.60 23.34 14.52
CA ASP A 384 7.54 23.46 15.65
C ASP A 384 8.57 22.32 15.69
N GLY A 385 8.38 21.24 14.89
CA GLY A 385 9.31 20.11 14.83
C GLY A 385 9.34 19.27 16.12
N LYS A 386 8.18 18.94 16.68
CA LYS A 386 8.06 18.21 17.94
C LYS A 386 6.85 17.29 17.96
N LEU A 387 6.86 16.35 18.90
CA LEU A 387 5.67 15.55 19.25
C LEU A 387 4.66 16.45 19.98
N ALA A 388 3.48 16.64 19.40
CA ALA A 388 2.40 17.41 20.01
C ALA A 388 1.54 16.56 20.94
N GLY A 389 1.38 15.26 20.64
CA GLY A 389 0.63 14.32 21.46
C GLY A 389 0.85 12.88 21.03
N LEU A 390 0.62 11.95 21.96
CA LEU A 390 0.63 10.51 21.73
C LEU A 390 -0.61 9.93 22.42
N THR A 391 -1.56 9.44 21.63
CA THR A 391 -2.91 9.06 22.09
C THR A 391 -3.10 7.57 21.96
N GLU A 392 -3.52 6.91 23.01
CA GLU A 392 -3.96 5.50 22.97
C GLU A 392 -5.32 5.41 22.30
N VAL A 393 -5.50 4.39 21.43
CA VAL A 393 -6.70 4.15 20.65
C VAL A 393 -7.05 2.65 20.62
N GLY A 394 -8.00 2.22 19.79
CA GLY A 394 -8.32 0.81 19.58
C GLY A 394 -7.17 0.01 18.96
N LYS A 395 -7.41 -1.28 18.71
CA LYS A 395 -6.38 -2.21 18.25
C LYS A 395 -6.01 -1.97 16.78
N ILE A 396 -4.72 -1.83 16.53
CA ILE A 396 -4.11 -1.72 15.21
C ILE A 396 -4.78 -0.62 14.38
N PRO A 397 -4.64 0.67 14.76
CA PRO A 397 -5.18 1.77 13.99
C PRO A 397 -4.61 1.78 12.57
N HIS A 398 -5.46 2.01 11.57
CA HIS A 398 -5.10 2.08 10.16
C HIS A 398 -5.95 3.14 9.46
N PRO A 399 -5.49 4.40 9.45
CA PRO A 399 -6.28 5.51 8.93
C PRO A 399 -6.33 5.60 7.39
N GLY A 400 -5.41 4.96 6.66
CA GLY A 400 -5.11 5.38 5.30
C GLY A 400 -4.52 6.79 5.31
N ARG A 401 -5.36 7.81 5.28
CA ARG A 401 -5.00 9.22 5.52
C ARG A 401 -5.77 9.83 6.70
N GLY A 402 -6.71 9.08 7.25
CA GLY A 402 -7.65 9.59 8.22
C GLY A 402 -8.75 10.44 7.59
N ALA A 403 -9.61 10.98 8.42
CA ALA A 403 -10.71 11.81 7.98
C ALA A 403 -10.88 13.01 8.91
N ASN A 404 -11.00 14.21 8.33
CA ASN A 404 -11.14 15.47 9.04
C ASN A 404 -12.58 15.96 9.02
N PHE A 405 -13.13 16.31 10.17
CA PHE A 405 -14.41 17.02 10.25
C PHE A 405 -14.54 17.83 11.55
N THR A 406 -15.54 18.69 11.61
CA THR A 406 -15.86 19.42 12.84
C THR A 406 -16.96 18.69 13.61
N HIS A 407 -16.60 18.12 14.77
CA HIS A 407 -17.57 17.47 15.64
C HIS A 407 -18.36 18.52 16.40
N PRO A 408 -19.72 18.41 16.52
CA PRO A 408 -20.55 19.43 17.18
C PRO A 408 -20.13 19.78 18.60
N LYS A 409 -19.64 18.80 19.36
CA LYS A 409 -19.22 18.98 20.77
C LYS A 409 -17.73 19.25 20.94
N TYR A 410 -16.88 18.62 20.14
CA TYR A 410 -15.43 18.59 20.41
C TYR A 410 -14.62 19.51 19.48
N GLY A 411 -15.28 20.16 18.51
CA GLY A 411 -14.59 20.97 17.51
C GLY A 411 -13.88 20.12 16.44
N PRO A 412 -12.79 20.61 15.84
CA PRO A 412 -12.05 19.87 14.84
C PRO A 412 -11.51 18.54 15.38
N VAL A 413 -11.82 17.46 14.65
CA VAL A 413 -11.33 16.11 14.94
C VAL A 413 -10.72 15.47 13.69
N TRP A 414 -9.81 14.54 13.93
CA TRP A 414 -9.28 13.61 12.95
C TRP A 414 -9.67 12.19 13.36
N ALA A 415 -10.15 11.39 12.40
CA ALA A 415 -10.66 10.06 12.65
C ALA A 415 -9.78 8.97 12.04
N THR A 416 -9.73 7.81 12.69
CA THR A 416 -9.08 6.60 12.19
C THR A 416 -9.95 5.36 12.42
N GLY A 417 -9.98 4.46 11.40
CA GLY A 417 -10.46 3.09 11.57
C GLY A 417 -9.36 2.18 12.14
N HIS A 418 -9.69 0.91 12.37
CA HIS A 418 -8.80 -0.08 12.96
C HIS A 418 -8.83 -1.40 12.19
N LEU A 419 -7.67 -2.05 12.10
CA LEU A 419 -7.56 -3.42 11.60
C LEU A 419 -7.96 -4.45 12.66
N GLY A 420 -7.64 -4.17 13.91
CA GLY A 420 -7.72 -5.13 15.00
C GLY A 420 -9.07 -5.23 15.69
N ASP A 421 -9.91 -4.25 15.57
CA ASP A 421 -11.26 -4.22 16.15
C ASP A 421 -12.21 -3.30 15.33
N GLU A 422 -13.46 -3.19 15.78
CA GLU A 422 -14.50 -2.37 15.13
C GLU A 422 -14.46 -0.89 15.51
N THR A 423 -13.48 -0.44 16.27
CA THR A 423 -13.42 0.96 16.75
C THR A 423 -13.14 1.93 15.60
N ILE A 424 -13.82 3.06 15.61
CA ILE A 424 -13.43 4.28 14.92
C ILE A 424 -13.11 5.33 15.98
N SER A 425 -11.84 5.72 16.08
CA SER A 425 -11.37 6.68 17.08
C SER A 425 -11.42 8.10 16.53
N LEU A 426 -12.00 9.04 17.30
CA LEU A 426 -12.01 10.47 17.00
C LEU A 426 -11.04 11.17 17.93
N ILE A 427 -10.08 11.91 17.35
CA ILE A 427 -9.02 12.61 18.09
C ILE A 427 -9.15 14.10 17.84
N GLY A 428 -9.24 14.89 18.91
CA GLY A 428 -9.28 16.34 18.84
C GLY A 428 -7.98 16.91 18.29
N THR A 429 -8.04 17.93 17.42
CA THR A 429 -6.84 18.48 16.74
C THR A 429 -6.64 19.99 16.93
N ASP A 430 -7.46 20.66 17.74
CA ASP A 430 -7.37 22.11 17.94
C ASP A 430 -6.84 22.47 19.34
N PRO A 431 -5.52 22.71 19.50
CA PRO A 431 -4.95 23.10 20.79
C PRO A 431 -5.16 24.57 21.16
N GLN A 432 -5.80 25.37 20.31
CA GLN A 432 -6.03 26.78 20.58
C GLN A 432 -7.42 27.03 21.18
N LYS A 433 -8.47 26.66 20.45
CA LYS A 433 -9.86 26.93 20.86
C LYS A 433 -10.47 25.77 21.65
N ASN A 434 -10.01 24.54 21.39
CA ASN A 434 -10.52 23.31 22.01
C ASN A 434 -9.42 22.57 22.79
N LYS A 435 -8.62 23.32 23.53
CA LYS A 435 -7.39 22.87 24.21
C LYS A 435 -7.59 21.62 25.09
N GLN A 436 -8.73 21.49 25.77
CA GLN A 436 -9.03 20.36 26.64
C GLN A 436 -9.18 19.04 25.88
N TYR A 437 -9.48 19.10 24.59
CA TYR A 437 -9.68 17.96 23.69
C TYR A 437 -8.47 17.67 22.79
N ALA A 438 -7.53 18.59 22.70
CA ALA A 438 -6.40 18.50 21.77
C ALA A 438 -5.55 17.26 22.02
N PHE A 439 -5.31 16.49 20.96
CA PHE A 439 -4.51 15.28 20.94
C PHE A 439 -4.96 14.23 21.95
N LYS A 440 -6.27 14.14 22.19
CA LYS A 440 -6.93 13.11 22.99
C LYS A 440 -8.00 12.41 22.17
N GLU A 441 -8.19 11.13 22.42
CA GLU A 441 -9.37 10.43 21.93
C GLU A 441 -10.62 10.98 22.63
N VAL A 442 -11.45 11.69 21.88
CA VAL A 442 -12.63 12.40 22.43
C VAL A 442 -13.91 11.59 22.27
N ALA A 443 -13.93 10.63 21.33
CA ALA A 443 -15.04 9.71 21.14
C ALA A 443 -14.58 8.43 20.44
N LYS A 444 -15.32 7.36 20.69
CA LYS A 444 -15.23 6.08 19.98
C LYS A 444 -16.56 5.80 19.30
N LEU A 445 -16.54 5.55 18.00
CA LEU A 445 -17.69 5.05 17.29
C LEU A 445 -17.53 3.55 17.08
N LYS A 446 -18.64 2.82 17.08
CA LYS A 446 -18.65 1.41 16.68
C LYS A 446 -18.79 1.33 15.17
N GLY A 447 -17.75 0.84 14.50
CA GLY A 447 -17.74 0.57 13.08
C GLY A 447 -18.28 -0.84 12.73
N PRO A 448 -18.14 -1.28 11.48
CA PRO A 448 -18.74 -2.53 10.99
C PRO A 448 -18.00 -3.78 11.47
N GLY A 449 -16.74 -3.65 11.88
CA GLY A 449 -15.86 -4.74 12.28
C GLY A 449 -14.39 -4.37 12.08
N GLY A 450 -13.47 -5.22 12.52
CA GLY A 450 -12.05 -5.07 12.21
C GLY A 450 -11.75 -5.26 10.72
N GLY A 451 -10.54 -4.89 10.30
CA GLY A 451 -10.12 -5.00 8.90
C GLY A 451 -10.33 -3.73 8.07
N ALA A 452 -10.62 -2.59 8.73
CA ALA A 452 -10.73 -1.28 8.07
C ALA A 452 -9.38 -0.83 7.51
N LEU A 453 -9.37 -0.37 6.25
CA LEU A 453 -8.19 0.20 5.59
C LEU A 453 -8.31 1.71 5.39
N PHE A 454 -9.50 2.20 5.08
CA PHE A 454 -9.71 3.60 4.73
C PHE A 454 -10.93 4.17 5.42
N ILE A 455 -10.78 5.40 5.86
CA ILE A 455 -11.85 6.24 6.37
C ILE A 455 -11.79 7.58 5.64
N LYS A 456 -12.93 8.19 5.32
CA LYS A 456 -12.96 9.39 4.50
C LYS A 456 -14.10 10.32 4.84
N THR A 457 -13.81 11.62 4.78
CA THR A 457 -14.78 12.71 4.76
C THR A 457 -14.46 13.66 3.60
N HIS A 458 -15.27 14.67 3.43
CA HIS A 458 -14.99 15.79 2.52
C HIS A 458 -15.52 17.09 3.13
N PRO A 459 -14.84 18.25 2.97
CA PRO A 459 -15.26 19.52 3.59
C PRO A 459 -16.67 19.98 3.24
N LYS A 460 -17.22 19.49 2.14
CA LYS A 460 -18.60 19.81 1.67
C LYS A 460 -19.61 18.70 2.00
N SER A 461 -19.19 17.62 2.63
CA SER A 461 -20.07 16.48 2.96
C SER A 461 -20.46 16.49 4.44
N LYS A 462 -21.57 15.81 4.75
CA LYS A 462 -22.02 15.51 6.11
C LYS A 462 -21.68 14.08 6.54
N HIS A 463 -20.96 13.34 5.70
CA HIS A 463 -20.79 11.91 5.89
C HIS A 463 -19.33 11.53 6.20
N LEU A 464 -19.21 10.58 7.14
CA LEU A 464 -17.98 9.87 7.43
C LEU A 464 -18.15 8.44 6.92
N TRP A 465 -17.30 8.05 5.97
CA TRP A 465 -17.30 6.74 5.32
C TRP A 465 -16.18 5.86 5.87
N SER A 466 -16.47 4.56 6.06
CA SER A 466 -15.44 3.58 6.43
C SER A 466 -15.68 2.27 5.68
N ASP A 467 -14.59 1.69 5.18
CA ASP A 467 -14.54 0.32 4.64
C ASP A 467 -14.06 -0.69 5.70
N ALA A 468 -14.13 -1.98 5.37
CA ALA A 468 -13.47 -3.03 6.12
C ALA A 468 -13.14 -4.25 5.20
N PRO A 469 -12.37 -4.05 4.11
CA PRO A 469 -12.14 -5.08 3.10
C PRO A 469 -11.35 -6.29 3.59
N LEU A 470 -10.62 -6.18 4.69
CA LEU A 470 -9.86 -7.28 5.28
C LEU A 470 -10.65 -8.07 6.32
N ASN A 471 -11.90 -7.72 6.57
CA ASN A 471 -12.76 -8.51 7.45
C ASN A 471 -13.05 -9.88 6.81
N PRO A 472 -12.92 -10.98 7.57
CA PRO A 472 -13.18 -12.32 7.02
C PRO A 472 -14.68 -12.58 6.75
N ASP A 473 -15.59 -11.84 7.40
CA ASP A 473 -17.03 -11.95 7.12
C ASP A 473 -17.38 -11.18 5.82
N PRO A 474 -17.89 -11.89 4.78
CA PRO A 474 -18.31 -11.25 3.54
C PRO A 474 -19.39 -10.18 3.73
N LYS A 475 -20.25 -10.31 4.74
CA LYS A 475 -21.28 -9.29 5.04
C LYS A 475 -20.66 -7.95 5.40
N VAL A 476 -19.45 -7.95 5.97
CA VAL A 476 -18.70 -6.77 6.34
C VAL A 476 -17.81 -6.32 5.20
N SER A 477 -17.01 -7.23 4.61
CA SER A 477 -16.01 -6.86 3.59
C SER A 477 -16.60 -6.48 2.23
N GLN A 478 -17.87 -6.82 1.97
CA GLN A 478 -18.59 -6.49 0.73
C GLN A 478 -19.48 -5.23 0.82
N ALA A 479 -19.44 -4.55 1.96
CA ALA A 479 -20.21 -3.36 2.24
C ALA A 479 -19.33 -2.22 2.71
N VAL A 480 -19.90 -1.01 2.81
CA VAL A 480 -19.31 0.13 3.50
C VAL A 480 -20.30 0.71 4.47
N VAL A 481 -19.81 1.43 5.46
CA VAL A 481 -20.65 2.12 6.44
C VAL A 481 -20.52 3.63 6.31
N VAL A 482 -21.62 4.32 6.57
CA VAL A 482 -21.76 5.77 6.48
C VAL A 482 -22.37 6.30 7.76
N PHE A 483 -21.70 7.25 8.40
CA PHE A 483 -22.19 7.99 9.55
C PHE A 483 -22.62 9.40 9.12
N ASP A 484 -23.72 9.91 9.67
CA ASP A 484 -24.02 11.34 9.64
C ASP A 484 -23.20 12.05 10.73
N ILE A 485 -22.27 12.91 10.30
CA ILE A 485 -21.36 13.66 11.21
C ILE A 485 -22.13 14.48 12.25
N ASN A 486 -23.33 14.94 11.92
CA ASN A 486 -24.17 15.73 12.84
C ASN A 486 -24.95 14.87 13.84
N ASN A 487 -25.00 13.55 13.65
CA ASN A 487 -25.80 12.61 14.44
C ASN A 487 -25.05 11.29 14.68
N LEU A 488 -23.79 11.34 15.05
CA LEU A 488 -22.93 10.15 15.22
C LEU A 488 -23.50 9.12 16.20
N ASP A 489 -24.23 9.57 17.23
CA ASP A 489 -24.86 8.70 18.23
C ASP A 489 -25.94 7.77 17.64
N LYS A 490 -26.47 8.07 16.45
CA LYS A 490 -27.42 7.19 15.77
C LYS A 490 -26.76 5.97 15.12
N GLY A 491 -25.41 5.91 15.13
CA GLY A 491 -24.67 4.88 14.44
C GLY A 491 -24.59 5.12 12.93
N TYR A 492 -24.49 4.05 12.15
CA TYR A 492 -24.24 4.11 10.71
C TYR A 492 -25.35 3.44 9.88
N VAL A 493 -25.37 3.78 8.60
CA VAL A 493 -26.10 3.06 7.56
C VAL A 493 -25.11 2.18 6.80
N THR A 494 -25.49 0.94 6.52
CA THR A 494 -24.69 0.01 5.70
C THR A 494 -25.18 0.09 4.25
N LEU A 495 -24.24 0.25 3.31
CA LEU A 495 -24.53 0.27 1.88
C LEU A 495 -23.92 -0.98 1.21
N PRO A 496 -24.72 -1.76 0.45
CA PRO A 496 -24.30 -3.02 -0.17
C PRO A 496 -23.55 -2.77 -1.50
N ILE A 497 -22.38 -2.15 -1.43
CA ILE A 497 -21.63 -1.67 -2.61
C ILE A 497 -21.26 -2.82 -3.54
N ALA A 498 -20.88 -3.98 -3.01
CA ALA A 498 -20.55 -5.14 -3.84
C ALA A 498 -21.76 -5.68 -4.62
N GLU A 499 -22.97 -5.64 -4.03
CA GLU A 499 -24.22 -5.98 -4.70
C GLU A 499 -24.50 -4.97 -5.84
N TRP A 500 -24.33 -3.69 -5.57
CA TRP A 500 -24.52 -2.64 -6.57
C TRP A 500 -23.54 -2.74 -7.74
N ALA A 501 -22.35 -3.31 -7.50
CA ALA A 501 -21.41 -3.57 -8.59
C ALA A 501 -21.95 -4.56 -9.61
N GLY A 502 -22.87 -5.45 -9.23
CA GLY A 502 -23.49 -6.43 -10.11
C GLY A 502 -22.47 -7.33 -10.80
N LEU A 503 -21.44 -7.75 -10.09
CA LEU A 503 -20.44 -8.71 -10.58
C LEU A 503 -21.00 -10.12 -10.44
N PRO A 504 -20.70 -11.05 -11.38
CA PRO A 504 -21.09 -12.45 -11.27
C PRO A 504 -20.61 -13.08 -9.95
N ASP A 505 -21.40 -14.03 -9.46
CA ASP A 505 -20.98 -14.84 -8.32
C ASP A 505 -19.94 -15.88 -8.77
N ASP A 506 -18.75 -15.80 -8.21
CA ASP A 506 -17.63 -16.71 -8.44
C ASP A 506 -17.31 -17.55 -7.20
N GLY A 507 -18.18 -17.49 -6.18
CA GLY A 507 -17.99 -18.13 -4.88
C GLY A 507 -16.92 -17.47 -4.01
N GLY A 508 -16.37 -16.30 -4.42
CA GLY A 508 -15.42 -15.48 -3.67
C GLY A 508 -16.04 -14.17 -3.17
N ALA A 509 -15.52 -13.64 -2.06
CA ALA A 509 -15.96 -12.34 -1.56
C ALA A 509 -15.56 -11.22 -2.55
N LYS A 510 -16.50 -10.33 -2.84
CA LYS A 510 -16.28 -9.10 -3.61
C LYS A 510 -15.91 -7.99 -2.64
N ARG A 511 -14.62 -7.84 -2.35
CA ARG A 511 -14.13 -6.85 -1.38
C ARG A 511 -14.37 -5.43 -1.87
N VAL A 512 -14.84 -4.57 -0.97
CA VAL A 512 -15.08 -3.14 -1.23
C VAL A 512 -14.01 -2.33 -0.54
N THR A 513 -13.32 -1.48 -1.30
CA THR A 513 -12.13 -0.76 -0.79
C THR A 513 -12.22 0.73 -1.09
N GLN A 514 -11.72 1.52 -0.16
CA GLN A 514 -11.36 2.93 -0.24
C GLN A 514 -12.49 3.84 -0.73
N PRO A 515 -13.24 4.46 0.19
CA PRO A 515 -14.05 5.62 -0.14
C PRO A 515 -13.14 6.77 -0.62
N GLU A 516 -13.39 7.30 -1.83
CA GLU A 516 -12.70 8.47 -2.35
C GLU A 516 -13.68 9.43 -2.99
N TYR A 517 -13.62 10.69 -2.60
CA TYR A 517 -14.48 11.74 -3.15
C TYR A 517 -13.94 12.30 -4.47
N ASN A 518 -14.85 12.80 -5.29
CA ASN A 518 -14.50 13.76 -6.33
C ASN A 518 -14.22 15.15 -5.71
N LYS A 519 -13.63 16.08 -6.48
CA LYS A 519 -13.36 17.46 -6.04
C LYS A 519 -14.63 18.19 -5.56
N ALA A 520 -15.77 17.93 -6.19
CA ALA A 520 -17.03 18.58 -5.85
C ALA A 520 -17.57 18.13 -4.48
N GLY A 521 -17.21 16.94 -4.01
CA GLY A 521 -17.67 16.36 -2.75
C GLY A 521 -19.09 15.83 -2.81
N ASP A 522 -19.60 15.53 -4.00
CA ASP A 522 -20.96 15.04 -4.24
C ASP A 522 -20.99 13.59 -4.74
N GLU A 523 -19.85 13.02 -5.08
CA GLU A 523 -19.67 11.62 -5.45
C GLU A 523 -18.63 10.94 -4.56
N VAL A 524 -18.93 9.71 -4.14
CA VAL A 524 -17.98 8.82 -3.45
C VAL A 524 -17.80 7.57 -4.29
N TRP A 525 -16.54 7.26 -4.59
CA TRP A 525 -16.13 6.15 -5.43
C TRP A 525 -15.59 5.01 -4.57
N PHE A 526 -15.86 3.78 -4.99
CA PHE A 526 -15.39 2.56 -4.34
C PHE A 526 -14.85 1.58 -5.36
N ALA A 527 -13.75 0.92 -5.05
CA ALA A 527 -13.29 -0.22 -5.82
C ALA A 527 -13.93 -1.51 -5.29
N VAL A 528 -14.44 -2.33 -6.20
CA VAL A 528 -15.01 -3.65 -5.90
C VAL A 528 -14.26 -4.70 -6.71
N TRP A 529 -13.68 -5.69 -6.04
CA TRP A 529 -12.88 -6.71 -6.71
C TRP A 529 -12.95 -8.08 -6.04
N SER A 530 -12.90 -9.13 -6.87
CA SER A 530 -12.75 -10.50 -6.44
C SER A 530 -11.33 -10.99 -6.70
N ALA A 531 -10.76 -11.68 -5.72
CA ALA A 531 -9.45 -12.29 -5.89
C ALA A 531 -9.51 -13.58 -6.73
N LYS A 532 -10.66 -14.22 -6.83
CA LYS A 532 -10.80 -15.53 -7.47
C LYS A 532 -10.82 -15.44 -8.99
N ASP A 533 -11.74 -14.67 -9.56
CA ASP A 533 -11.91 -14.55 -11.02
C ASP A 533 -11.48 -13.19 -11.57
N LYS A 534 -10.85 -12.33 -10.74
CA LYS A 534 -10.35 -10.99 -11.11
C LYS A 534 -11.39 -10.05 -11.72
N GLN A 535 -12.65 -10.31 -11.46
CA GLN A 535 -13.72 -9.44 -11.88
C GLN A 535 -13.78 -8.24 -10.94
N SER A 536 -13.92 -7.07 -11.52
CA SER A 536 -13.85 -5.82 -10.78
C SER A 536 -14.80 -4.78 -11.36
N ALA A 537 -15.16 -3.83 -10.51
CA ALA A 537 -15.91 -2.64 -10.91
C ALA A 537 -15.50 -1.46 -10.01
N LEU A 538 -15.76 -0.25 -10.49
CA LEU A 538 -15.79 0.93 -9.64
C LEU A 538 -17.25 1.35 -9.48
N VAL A 539 -17.67 1.55 -8.24
CA VAL A 539 -19.04 1.95 -7.89
C VAL A 539 -19.01 3.41 -7.45
N VAL A 540 -19.87 4.22 -8.04
CA VAL A 540 -20.02 5.64 -7.72
C VAL A 540 -21.35 5.86 -7.01
N VAL A 541 -21.30 6.46 -5.85
CA VAL A 541 -22.43 6.75 -4.97
C VAL A 541 -22.64 8.26 -4.91
N ASP A 542 -23.89 8.70 -4.99
CA ASP A 542 -24.26 10.08 -4.70
C ASP A 542 -24.20 10.31 -3.19
N ASP A 543 -23.33 11.22 -2.76
CA ASP A 543 -23.08 11.46 -1.32
C ASP A 543 -24.31 11.99 -0.60
N LYS A 544 -25.13 12.80 -1.24
CA LYS A 544 -26.29 13.43 -0.60
C LYS A 544 -27.43 12.43 -0.37
N THR A 545 -27.68 11.56 -1.34
CA THR A 545 -28.81 10.63 -1.31
C THR A 545 -28.45 9.24 -0.85
N LEU A 546 -27.15 8.92 -0.77
CA LEU A 546 -26.59 7.60 -0.46
C LEU A 546 -27.08 6.50 -1.44
N LYS A 547 -27.36 6.87 -2.68
CA LYS A 547 -27.85 5.97 -3.72
C LYS A 547 -26.79 5.71 -4.78
N LEU A 548 -26.86 4.55 -5.40
CA LEU A 548 -26.04 4.22 -6.55
C LEU A 548 -26.23 5.27 -7.65
N LYS A 549 -25.14 5.84 -8.15
CA LYS A 549 -25.12 6.80 -9.26
C LYS A 549 -24.66 6.16 -10.57
N SER A 550 -23.56 5.40 -10.53
CA SER A 550 -23.05 4.66 -11.69
C SER A 550 -22.12 3.51 -11.29
N VAL A 551 -21.94 2.58 -12.23
CA VAL A 551 -20.97 1.49 -12.12
C VAL A 551 -20.09 1.48 -13.35
N ILE A 552 -18.78 1.50 -13.15
CA ILE A 552 -17.78 1.42 -14.22
C ILE A 552 -17.28 -0.02 -14.25
N LYS A 553 -17.57 -0.73 -15.35
CA LYS A 553 -17.10 -2.09 -15.61
C LYS A 553 -16.24 -2.07 -16.86
N ASP A 554 -15.02 -2.55 -16.73
CA ASP A 554 -14.11 -2.73 -17.85
C ASP A 554 -13.23 -3.96 -17.53
N PRO A 555 -13.07 -4.92 -18.45
CA PRO A 555 -12.27 -6.12 -18.20
C PRO A 555 -10.80 -5.84 -17.93
N ARG A 556 -10.32 -4.64 -18.25
CA ARG A 556 -8.97 -4.19 -17.97
C ARG A 556 -8.76 -3.72 -16.52
N LEU A 557 -9.84 -3.44 -15.77
CA LEU A 557 -9.78 -3.07 -14.36
C LEU A 557 -9.57 -4.32 -13.50
N ILE A 558 -8.32 -4.78 -13.40
CA ILE A 558 -7.99 -6.02 -12.66
C ILE A 558 -7.46 -5.66 -11.28
N THR A 559 -8.11 -6.19 -10.24
CA THR A 559 -7.76 -6.03 -8.83
C THR A 559 -7.49 -4.55 -8.45
N PRO A 560 -8.46 -3.66 -8.61
CA PRO A 560 -8.33 -2.26 -8.21
C PRO A 560 -8.33 -2.19 -6.67
N THR A 561 -7.17 -1.96 -6.06
CA THR A 561 -7.01 -1.97 -4.60
C THR A 561 -6.98 -0.57 -3.99
N GLY A 562 -6.94 0.45 -4.80
CA GLY A 562 -6.96 1.83 -4.36
C GLY A 562 -7.25 2.77 -5.52
N HIS A 563 -7.88 3.89 -5.23
CA HIS A 563 -8.10 4.95 -6.20
C HIS A 563 -7.97 6.31 -5.51
N PHE A 564 -7.44 7.27 -6.23
CA PHE A 564 -7.06 8.57 -5.70
C PHE A 564 -7.57 9.65 -6.64
N ASN A 565 -8.37 10.56 -6.13
CA ASN A 565 -8.71 11.77 -6.87
C ASN A 565 -7.48 12.70 -6.92
N VAL A 566 -7.16 13.18 -8.10
CA VAL A 566 -5.97 14.02 -8.35
C VAL A 566 -5.98 15.29 -7.50
N TYR A 567 -7.11 16.01 -7.45
CA TYR A 567 -7.24 17.22 -6.64
C TYR A 567 -7.08 16.95 -5.14
N ASN A 568 -7.78 15.94 -4.63
CA ASN A 568 -7.71 15.60 -3.21
C ASN A 568 -6.28 15.18 -2.80
N THR A 569 -5.58 14.45 -3.66
CA THR A 569 -4.20 14.03 -3.43
C THR A 569 -3.21 15.20 -3.51
N GLN A 570 -3.43 16.17 -4.41
CA GLN A 570 -2.62 17.39 -4.51
C GLN A 570 -2.77 18.28 -3.28
N HIS A 571 -4.00 18.42 -2.80
CA HIS A 571 -4.37 19.38 -1.76
C HIS A 571 -4.53 18.77 -0.37
N ASP A 572 -4.20 17.50 -0.19
CA ASP A 572 -4.33 16.78 1.08
C ASP A 572 -5.75 16.94 1.69
N VAL A 573 -6.78 16.63 0.92
CA VAL A 573 -8.19 16.64 1.34
C VAL A 573 -8.56 15.25 1.86
N TYR A 574 -8.90 15.16 3.15
CA TYR A 574 -9.19 13.88 3.84
C TYR A 574 -10.50 13.91 4.60
#